data_27a70d363e3697bb3f4d079e6ad6a096
#
_entry.id   27a70d363e3697bb3f4d079e6ad6a096
#
_cell.length_a   1.000
_cell.length_b   1.000
_cell.length_c   1.000
_cell.angle_alpha   90.00
_cell.angle_beta   90.00
_cell.angle_gamma   90.00
#
_symmetry.space_group_name_H-M   'P 1'
#
loop_
_entity.id
_entity.type
_entity.pdbx_description
1 polymer ?
#
loop_
_entity_poly.entity_id
_entity_poly.type
_entity_poly.pdbx_seq_one_letter_code
_entity_poly.pdbx_strand_id
1 'polypeptide(L)'
;STLFPYTTLFRSSYSLVNPYLMKKYGDAELRKTKTDKKDALRIARYALEKWYSLIPYSPLDQKYEDLHFLSSQYSQRISLVTKSKVQLINLLDESMPGITRILALKSRNPEKCMLLQFVKRFHSFDYINSIGKTRFMNRYIALAHKVGERNAETKGLAIYELSKASITTRSNSEYMAVALDQCVDILSESQRAADEIMLQMQNIAETIPEYRILRSMNGVGERLGPIILAEIGDIRRFHSGKAL
;
A
#
# COMPACT_ATOMS: atom_id res chain seq x y z
N SER A 1 -7.83 7.76 14.35
CA SER A 1 -8.65 8.24 15.47
C SER A 1 -9.99 8.69 14.90
N THR A 2 -10.99 7.87 15.11
CA THR A 2 -12.40 8.15 14.77
C THR A 2 -12.89 9.32 15.61
N LEU A 3 -12.94 10.49 15.03
CA LEU A 3 -13.70 11.62 15.58
C LEU A 3 -15.18 11.26 15.51
N PHE A 4 -15.81 11.27 16.67
CA PHE A 4 -17.20 10.85 16.88
C PHE A 4 -18.15 11.66 16.00
N PRO A 5 -19.11 11.02 15.30
CA PRO A 5 -20.13 11.68 14.49
C PRO A 5 -21.16 12.49 15.33
N TYR A 6 -20.98 12.54 16.66
CA TYR A 6 -21.88 13.21 17.59
C TYR A 6 -21.72 14.74 17.68
N THR A 7 -20.61 15.30 17.16
CA THR A 7 -20.36 16.75 17.21
C THR A 7 -21.33 17.57 16.37
N THR A 8 -21.82 16.99 15.27
CA THR A 8 -22.85 17.59 14.42
C THR A 8 -24.23 17.59 15.07
N LEU A 9 -24.55 16.61 15.93
CA LEU A 9 -25.81 16.51 16.64
C LEU A 9 -25.95 17.56 17.76
N PHE A 10 -24.84 17.94 18.40
CA PHE A 10 -24.85 18.86 19.54
C PHE A 10 -24.51 20.30 19.20
N ARG A 11 -24.26 20.65 17.94
CA ARG A 11 -23.81 21.99 17.48
C ARG A 11 -22.69 22.60 18.34
N SER A 12 -21.85 21.75 18.93
CA SER A 12 -20.77 22.22 19.79
C SER A 12 -19.50 22.44 18.96
N SER A 13 -18.82 23.56 19.20
CA SER A 13 -17.49 23.78 18.69
C SER A 13 -16.49 22.93 19.47
N TYR A 14 -15.52 22.37 18.79
CA TYR A 14 -14.41 21.59 19.39
C TYR A 14 -13.08 22.06 18.83
N SER A 15 -12.00 21.80 19.57
CA SER A 15 -10.65 22.11 19.15
C SER A 15 -9.79 20.86 19.15
N LEU A 16 -8.94 20.71 18.14
CA LEU A 16 -7.95 19.64 18.10
C LEU A 16 -6.67 20.08 18.81
N VAL A 17 -6.28 19.36 19.83
CA VAL A 17 -5.05 19.64 20.57
C VAL A 17 -4.01 18.55 20.23
N ASN A 18 -2.78 18.98 19.94
CA ASN A 18 -1.70 18.05 19.65
C ASN A 18 -1.47 17.12 20.86
N PRO A 19 -1.47 15.79 20.69
CA PRO A 19 -1.23 14.82 21.76
C PRO A 19 0.07 15.05 22.52
N TYR A 20 1.11 15.58 21.87
CA TYR A 20 2.38 15.93 22.50
C TYR A 20 2.23 17.05 23.52
N LEU A 21 1.41 18.08 23.24
CA LEU A 21 1.12 19.15 24.20
C LEU A 21 0.37 18.60 25.41
N MET A 22 -0.60 17.69 25.19
CA MET A 22 -1.32 17.01 26.25
C MET A 22 -0.41 16.15 27.12
N LYS A 23 0.57 15.46 26.51
CA LYS A 23 1.60 14.71 27.23
C LYS A 23 2.45 15.63 28.10
N LYS A 24 2.99 16.71 27.52
CA LYS A 24 3.78 17.70 28.28
C LYS A 24 3.00 18.35 29.43
N TYR A 25 1.74 18.68 29.21
CA TYR A 25 0.86 19.21 30.23
C TYR A 25 0.66 18.21 31.38
N GLY A 26 0.56 16.92 31.06
CA GLY A 26 0.43 15.85 32.04
C GLY A 26 1.74 15.47 32.77
N ASP A 27 2.91 15.78 32.21
CA ASP A 27 4.21 15.50 32.83
C ASP A 27 4.48 16.37 34.06
N ALA A 28 3.73 17.46 34.25
CA ALA A 28 3.73 18.27 35.46
C ALA A 28 3.04 17.61 36.68
N GLU A 29 2.32 16.50 36.48
CA GLU A 29 1.66 15.75 37.56
C GLU A 29 2.58 14.64 38.12
N LEU A 30 2.82 14.66 39.42
CA LEU A 30 3.73 13.74 40.15
C LEU A 30 3.33 12.24 40.13
N ARG A 31 2.12 11.88 39.72
CA ARG A 31 1.63 10.49 39.69
C ARG A 31 1.18 10.04 38.31
N LYS A 32 1.97 9.15 37.69
CA LYS A 32 1.75 8.60 36.33
C LYS A 32 0.80 7.38 36.28
N THR A 33 -0.39 7.45 36.85
CA THR A 33 -1.39 6.37 36.62
C THR A 33 -2.26 6.72 35.42
N LYS A 34 -2.20 5.91 34.36
CA LYS A 34 -3.08 6.02 33.18
C LYS A 34 -4.45 5.43 33.49
N THR A 35 -5.46 6.26 33.47
CA THR A 35 -6.88 5.84 33.43
C THR A 35 -7.66 6.84 32.59
N ASP A 36 -8.64 6.40 31.84
CA ASP A 36 -9.47 7.24 30.96
C ASP A 36 -10.10 8.41 31.72
N LYS A 37 -10.52 8.19 32.99
CA LYS A 37 -11.05 9.23 33.87
C LYS A 37 -10.03 10.35 34.16
N LYS A 38 -8.76 10.01 34.38
CA LYS A 38 -7.72 11.00 34.61
C LYS A 38 -7.35 11.75 33.35
N ASP A 39 -7.34 11.05 32.23
CA ASP A 39 -7.06 11.67 30.93
C ASP A 39 -8.20 12.63 30.54
N ALA A 40 -9.47 12.27 30.76
CA ALA A 40 -10.61 13.16 30.56
C ALA A 40 -10.53 14.41 31.47
N LEU A 41 -10.16 14.25 32.75
CA LEU A 41 -10.00 15.37 33.68
C LEU A 41 -8.85 16.30 33.27
N ARG A 42 -7.74 15.72 32.77
CA ARG A 42 -6.59 16.49 32.26
C ARG A 42 -6.96 17.31 31.04
N ILE A 43 -7.71 16.70 30.08
CA ILE A 43 -8.22 17.42 28.92
C ILE A 43 -9.14 18.57 29.34
N ALA A 44 -10.03 18.33 30.29
CA ALA A 44 -10.92 19.38 30.79
C ALA A 44 -10.18 20.53 31.46
N ARG A 45 -9.18 20.23 32.31
CA ARG A 45 -8.32 21.25 32.94
C ARG A 45 -7.54 22.05 31.90
N TYR A 46 -6.91 21.38 30.94
CA TYR A 46 -6.22 22.03 29.85
C TYR A 46 -7.12 22.99 29.07
N ALA A 47 -8.33 22.53 28.75
CA ALA A 47 -9.32 23.35 28.05
C ALA A 47 -9.72 24.59 28.85
N LEU A 48 -9.91 24.47 30.19
CA LEU A 48 -10.23 25.58 31.05
C LEU A 48 -9.07 26.58 31.19
N GLU A 49 -7.84 26.11 31.29
CA GLU A 49 -6.67 26.97 31.48
C GLU A 49 -6.22 27.66 30.18
N LYS A 50 -6.43 27.01 29.04
CA LYS A 50 -5.93 27.45 27.72
C LYS A 50 -7.03 27.81 26.73
N TRP A 51 -8.28 28.01 27.22
CA TRP A 51 -9.45 28.26 26.37
C TRP A 51 -9.24 29.39 25.34
N TYR A 52 -8.52 30.45 25.74
CA TYR A 52 -8.21 31.60 24.89
C TYR A 52 -7.23 31.30 23.74
N SER A 53 -6.47 30.22 23.85
CA SER A 53 -5.53 29.76 22.82
C SER A 53 -6.05 28.58 21.98
N LEU A 54 -7.24 28.06 22.35
CA LEU A 54 -7.86 26.98 21.58
C LEU A 54 -8.50 27.54 20.31
N ILE A 55 -8.05 27.06 19.19
CA ILE A 55 -8.62 27.41 17.89
C ILE A 55 -9.76 26.44 17.60
N PRO A 56 -11.01 26.95 17.42
CA PRO A 56 -12.12 26.08 17.02
C PRO A 56 -11.77 25.31 15.74
N TYR A 57 -12.04 24.03 15.76
CA TYR A 57 -11.87 23.22 14.56
C TYR A 57 -12.87 23.68 13.49
N SER A 58 -12.36 24.14 12.38
CA SER A 58 -13.15 24.33 11.18
C SER A 58 -13.10 23.03 10.37
N PRO A 59 -14.26 22.46 9.96
CA PRO A 59 -14.24 21.31 9.06
C PRO A 59 -13.36 21.64 7.84
N LEU A 60 -12.52 20.69 7.49
CA LEU A 60 -11.80 20.78 6.22
C LEU A 60 -12.83 20.79 5.08
N ASP A 61 -12.50 21.46 3.98
CA ASP A 61 -13.24 21.26 2.74
C ASP A 61 -13.35 19.74 2.48
N GLN A 62 -14.55 19.27 2.15
CA GLN A 62 -14.87 17.85 1.93
C GLN A 62 -13.82 17.15 1.05
N LYS A 63 -13.24 17.86 0.10
CA LYS A 63 -12.19 17.34 -0.79
C LYS A 63 -10.94 16.86 -0.05
N TYR A 64 -10.52 17.57 0.99
CA TYR A 64 -9.35 17.17 1.78
C TYR A 64 -9.69 16.00 2.72
N GLU A 65 -10.91 15.95 3.23
CA GLU A 65 -11.38 14.81 4.04
C GLU A 65 -11.45 13.54 3.18
N ASP A 66 -12.01 13.65 1.97
CA ASP A 66 -12.08 12.54 1.00
C ASP A 66 -10.69 12.06 0.59
N LEU A 67 -9.74 12.99 0.32
CA LEU A 67 -8.36 12.64 0.01
C LEU A 67 -7.68 11.93 1.18
N HIS A 68 -7.85 12.41 2.40
CA HIS A 68 -7.26 11.79 3.58
C HIS A 68 -7.82 10.37 3.81
N PHE A 69 -9.12 10.19 3.66
CA PHE A 69 -9.77 8.89 3.71
C PHE A 69 -9.19 7.94 2.64
N LEU A 70 -9.15 8.37 1.38
CA LEU A 70 -8.61 7.57 0.28
C LEU A 70 -7.13 7.25 0.45
N SER A 71 -6.32 8.19 0.97
CA SER A 71 -4.89 7.95 1.29
C SER A 71 -4.72 6.84 2.32
N SER A 72 -5.57 6.83 3.36
CA SER A 72 -5.59 5.75 4.34
C SER A 72 -5.93 4.40 3.70
N GLN A 73 -6.97 4.35 2.85
CA GLN A 73 -7.36 3.13 2.13
C GLN A 73 -6.24 2.66 1.16
N TYR A 74 -5.63 3.59 0.43
CA TYR A 74 -4.49 3.31 -0.44
C TYR A 74 -3.33 2.68 0.33
N SER A 75 -2.95 3.24 1.46
CA SER A 75 -1.86 2.74 2.31
C SER A 75 -2.12 1.32 2.79
N GLN A 76 -3.36 0.99 3.16
CA GLN A 76 -3.75 -0.36 3.53
C GLN A 76 -3.60 -1.34 2.36
N ARG A 77 -4.04 -0.95 1.14
CA ARG A 77 -3.89 -1.79 -0.06
C ARG A 77 -2.42 -2.02 -0.42
N ILE A 78 -1.58 -1.00 -0.34
CA ILE A 78 -0.13 -1.12 -0.57
C ILE A 78 0.53 -2.05 0.47
N SER A 79 0.08 -2.01 1.71
CA SER A 79 0.54 -2.96 2.73
C SER A 79 0.20 -4.41 2.36
N LEU A 80 -1.02 -4.67 1.88
CA LEU A 80 -1.42 -6.00 1.40
C LEU A 80 -0.59 -6.44 0.18
N VAL A 81 -0.38 -5.55 -0.79
CA VAL A 81 0.50 -5.82 -1.95
C VAL A 81 1.89 -6.23 -1.49
N THR A 82 2.47 -5.52 -0.52
CA THR A 82 3.81 -5.83 -0.01
C THR A 82 3.85 -7.18 0.69
N LYS A 83 2.88 -7.47 1.55
CA LYS A 83 2.77 -8.75 2.25
C LYS A 83 2.59 -9.91 1.28
N SER A 84 1.71 -9.77 0.28
CA SER A 84 1.47 -10.80 -0.74
C SER A 84 2.71 -11.03 -1.62
N LYS A 85 3.48 -9.99 -1.95
CA LYS A 85 4.75 -10.15 -2.67
C LYS A 85 5.76 -10.98 -1.88
N VAL A 86 5.91 -10.68 -0.59
CA VAL A 86 6.82 -11.45 0.29
C VAL A 86 6.36 -12.91 0.38
N GLN A 87 5.07 -13.13 0.59
CA GLN A 87 4.51 -14.48 0.64
C GLN A 87 4.73 -15.24 -0.68
N LEU A 88 4.50 -14.61 -1.82
CA LEU A 88 4.74 -15.20 -3.13
C LEU A 88 6.21 -15.61 -3.31
N ILE A 89 7.15 -14.74 -2.94
CA ILE A 89 8.60 -15.04 -3.03
C ILE A 89 8.93 -16.25 -2.15
N ASN A 90 8.43 -16.31 -0.93
CA ASN A 90 8.66 -17.45 -0.03
C ASN A 90 8.14 -18.77 -0.62
N LEU A 91 6.92 -18.77 -1.19
CA LEU A 91 6.36 -19.95 -1.86
C LEU A 91 7.17 -20.34 -3.11
N LEU A 92 7.68 -19.36 -3.86
CA LEU A 92 8.52 -19.61 -5.03
C LEU A 92 9.90 -20.15 -4.64
N ASP A 93 10.47 -19.72 -3.53
CA ASP A 93 11.75 -20.27 -3.04
C ASP A 93 11.62 -21.74 -2.60
N GLU A 94 10.44 -22.18 -2.18
CA GLU A 94 10.16 -23.59 -1.89
C GLU A 94 9.90 -24.44 -3.15
N SER A 95 9.17 -23.90 -4.14
CA SER A 95 8.67 -24.63 -5.32
C SER A 95 9.50 -24.44 -6.59
N MET A 96 10.08 -23.26 -6.76
CA MET A 96 10.85 -22.83 -7.94
C MET A 96 12.02 -21.91 -7.53
N PRO A 97 12.99 -22.39 -6.73
CA PRO A 97 14.07 -21.56 -6.20
C PRO A 97 14.86 -20.86 -7.31
N GLY A 98 15.06 -19.55 -7.13
CA GLY A 98 15.83 -18.72 -8.05
C GLY A 98 15.06 -18.22 -9.29
N ILE A 99 13.79 -18.58 -9.48
CA ILE A 99 12.98 -18.12 -10.63
C ILE A 99 12.87 -16.60 -10.70
N THR A 100 12.85 -15.93 -9.56
CA THR A 100 12.75 -14.47 -9.43
C THR A 100 13.96 -13.72 -10.01
N ARG A 101 15.11 -14.40 -10.20
CA ARG A 101 16.30 -13.85 -10.86
C ARG A 101 16.12 -13.75 -12.38
N ILE A 102 15.32 -14.66 -12.96
CA ILE A 102 15.06 -14.70 -14.40
C ILE A 102 13.79 -13.90 -14.73
N LEU A 103 12.73 -14.09 -13.95
CA LEU A 103 11.45 -13.42 -14.10
C LEU A 103 11.21 -12.49 -12.91
N ALA A 104 11.48 -11.20 -13.10
CA ALA A 104 11.31 -10.23 -12.01
C ALA A 104 9.85 -9.76 -11.88
N LEU A 105 9.45 -9.44 -10.66
CA LEU A 105 8.13 -8.86 -10.34
C LEU A 105 8.14 -7.33 -10.63
N LYS A 106 8.29 -6.94 -11.90
CA LYS A 106 8.52 -5.54 -12.29
C LYS A 106 7.27 -4.79 -12.72
N SER A 107 6.27 -5.48 -13.28
CA SER A 107 5.06 -4.83 -13.77
C SER A 107 4.05 -4.60 -12.66
N ARG A 108 3.46 -3.40 -12.61
CA ARG A 108 2.30 -3.12 -11.73
C ARG A 108 1.02 -3.73 -12.27
N ASN A 109 0.90 -3.86 -13.60
CA ASN A 109 -0.22 -4.56 -14.22
C ASN A 109 0.02 -6.07 -14.09
N PRO A 110 -0.81 -6.79 -13.32
CA PRO A 110 -0.65 -8.23 -13.11
C PRO A 110 -0.73 -9.04 -14.41
N GLU A 111 -1.55 -8.61 -15.37
CA GLU A 111 -1.70 -9.29 -16.66
C GLU A 111 -0.45 -9.18 -17.54
N LYS A 112 0.31 -8.10 -17.37
CA LYS A 112 1.58 -7.85 -18.06
C LYS A 112 2.80 -8.26 -17.23
N CYS A 113 2.61 -8.90 -16.08
CA CYS A 113 3.68 -9.39 -15.24
C CYS A 113 4.01 -10.84 -15.60
N MET A 114 5.11 -11.05 -16.30
CA MET A 114 5.50 -12.39 -16.78
C MET A 114 5.66 -13.40 -15.63
N LEU A 115 6.19 -13.00 -14.47
CA LEU A 115 6.32 -13.89 -13.32
C LEU A 115 4.93 -14.39 -12.83
N LEU A 116 3.95 -13.49 -12.69
CA LEU A 116 2.62 -13.88 -12.21
C LEU A 116 1.91 -14.81 -13.19
N GLN A 117 1.98 -14.51 -14.49
CA GLN A 117 1.41 -15.36 -15.52
C GLN A 117 2.11 -16.71 -15.63
N PHE A 118 3.43 -16.72 -15.40
CA PHE A 118 4.23 -17.94 -15.36
C PHE A 118 3.83 -18.83 -14.18
N VAL A 119 3.72 -18.27 -12.98
CA VAL A 119 3.35 -19.01 -11.77
C VAL A 119 1.99 -19.67 -11.94
N LYS A 120 1.00 -18.95 -12.44
CA LYS A 120 -0.34 -19.50 -12.74
C LYS A 120 -0.33 -20.64 -13.76
N ARG A 121 0.68 -20.72 -14.61
CA ARG A 121 0.75 -21.73 -15.66
C ARG A 121 1.55 -22.95 -15.29
N PHE A 122 2.62 -22.79 -14.49
CA PHE A 122 3.62 -23.84 -14.29
C PHE A 122 3.74 -24.33 -12.86
N HIS A 123 3.38 -23.55 -11.85
CA HIS A 123 3.32 -23.84 -10.40
C HIS A 123 4.58 -24.42 -9.75
N SER A 124 5.37 -25.28 -10.43
CA SER A 124 6.55 -25.93 -9.87
C SER A 124 7.56 -26.34 -10.92
N PHE A 125 8.84 -26.47 -10.53
CA PHE A 125 9.87 -27.07 -11.37
C PHE A 125 9.62 -28.55 -11.66
N ASP A 126 9.04 -29.30 -10.74
CA ASP A 126 8.69 -30.70 -10.96
C ASP A 126 7.68 -30.85 -12.11
N TYR A 127 6.69 -29.95 -12.17
CA TYR A 127 5.76 -29.95 -13.31
C TYR A 127 6.48 -29.62 -14.63
N ILE A 128 7.38 -28.63 -14.64
CA ILE A 128 8.17 -28.29 -15.83
C ILE A 128 8.99 -29.49 -16.30
N ASN A 129 9.63 -30.19 -15.38
CA ASN A 129 10.42 -31.39 -15.66
C ASN A 129 9.56 -32.53 -16.17
N SER A 130 8.36 -32.73 -15.64
CA SER A 130 7.44 -33.81 -16.05
C SER A 130 6.93 -33.67 -17.49
N ILE A 131 6.66 -32.44 -17.94
CA ILE A 131 6.17 -32.19 -19.30
C ILE A 131 7.28 -32.21 -20.34
N GLY A 132 8.54 -32.11 -19.94
CA GLY A 132 9.72 -32.14 -20.80
C GLY A 132 10.02 -30.84 -21.54
N LYS A 133 11.26 -30.73 -22.05
CA LYS A 133 11.80 -29.48 -22.62
C LYS A 133 10.94 -28.90 -23.76
N THR A 134 10.61 -29.70 -24.73
CA THR A 134 9.90 -29.23 -25.95
C THR A 134 8.53 -28.68 -25.63
N ARG A 135 7.74 -29.40 -24.80
CA ARG A 135 6.40 -28.95 -24.40
C ARG A 135 6.46 -27.72 -23.51
N PHE A 136 7.41 -27.65 -22.60
CA PHE A 136 7.64 -26.47 -21.76
C PHE A 136 7.96 -25.26 -22.64
N MET A 137 8.97 -25.35 -23.50
CA MET A 137 9.40 -24.25 -24.36
C MET A 137 8.24 -23.70 -25.23
N ASN A 138 7.48 -24.57 -25.87
CA ASN A 138 6.34 -24.15 -26.69
C ASN A 138 5.30 -23.39 -25.87
N ARG A 139 4.95 -23.89 -24.66
CA ARG A 139 3.99 -23.23 -23.77
C ARG A 139 4.51 -21.92 -23.19
N TYR A 140 5.79 -21.87 -22.84
CA TYR A 140 6.43 -20.69 -22.31
C TYR A 140 6.54 -19.57 -23.34
N ILE A 141 7.00 -19.89 -24.56
CA ILE A 141 7.10 -18.93 -25.66
C ILE A 141 5.73 -18.35 -26.01
N ALA A 142 4.70 -19.19 -26.10
CA ALA A 142 3.34 -18.72 -26.34
C ALA A 142 2.85 -17.77 -25.25
N LEU A 143 3.13 -18.07 -23.98
CA LEU A 143 2.82 -17.21 -22.86
C LEU A 143 3.61 -15.89 -22.90
N ALA A 144 4.89 -15.95 -23.16
CA ALA A 144 5.80 -14.80 -23.26
C ALA A 144 5.35 -13.83 -24.39
N HIS A 145 4.95 -14.34 -25.54
CA HIS A 145 4.38 -13.53 -26.63
C HIS A 145 3.09 -12.83 -26.20
N LYS A 146 2.19 -13.54 -25.51
CA LYS A 146 0.93 -12.96 -25.00
C LYS A 146 1.16 -11.82 -24.02
N VAL A 147 2.17 -11.94 -23.15
CA VAL A 147 2.53 -10.94 -22.13
C VAL A 147 3.39 -9.81 -22.71
N GLY A 148 4.03 -10.02 -23.86
CA GLY A 148 4.96 -9.08 -24.48
C GLY A 148 6.37 -9.15 -23.86
N GLU A 149 6.78 -10.34 -23.37
CA GLU A 149 8.11 -10.55 -22.81
C GLU A 149 9.18 -10.65 -23.90
N ARG A 150 10.30 -9.96 -23.68
CA ARG A 150 11.45 -10.00 -24.60
C ARG A 150 12.36 -11.20 -24.30
N ASN A 151 13.08 -11.69 -25.31
CA ASN A 151 14.05 -12.78 -25.16
C ASN A 151 13.42 -14.08 -24.61
N ALA A 152 12.21 -14.41 -25.09
CA ALA A 152 11.43 -15.54 -24.60
C ALA A 152 12.20 -16.88 -24.69
N GLU A 153 12.89 -17.15 -25.81
CA GLU A 153 13.63 -18.39 -26.00
C GLU A 153 14.78 -18.51 -24.99
N THR A 154 15.60 -17.47 -24.87
CA THR A 154 16.77 -17.46 -23.95
C THR A 154 16.31 -17.62 -22.50
N LYS A 155 15.26 -16.91 -22.08
CA LYS A 155 14.71 -17.03 -20.72
C LYS A 155 14.07 -18.39 -20.48
N GLY A 156 13.34 -18.93 -21.47
CA GLY A 156 12.75 -20.26 -21.39
C GLY A 156 13.82 -21.35 -21.20
N LEU A 157 14.91 -21.29 -21.97
CA LEU A 157 16.04 -22.20 -21.78
C LEU A 157 16.66 -22.07 -20.39
N ALA A 158 16.93 -20.85 -19.95
CA ALA A 158 17.48 -20.60 -18.61
C ALA A 158 16.58 -21.15 -17.49
N ILE A 159 15.26 -20.99 -17.62
CA ILE A 159 14.30 -21.55 -16.64
C ILE A 159 14.34 -23.08 -16.68
N TYR A 160 14.39 -23.70 -17.85
CA TYR A 160 14.43 -25.14 -17.95
C TYR A 160 15.72 -25.72 -17.33
N GLU A 161 16.87 -25.12 -17.62
CA GLU A 161 18.14 -25.51 -17.00
C GLU A 161 18.13 -25.29 -15.48
N LEU A 162 17.58 -24.17 -15.02
CA LEU A 162 17.38 -23.90 -13.60
C LEU A 162 16.51 -24.99 -12.94
N SER A 163 15.44 -25.42 -13.62
CA SER A 163 14.54 -26.45 -13.10
C SER A 163 15.21 -27.82 -12.94
N LYS A 164 16.25 -28.09 -13.75
CA LYS A 164 17.05 -29.33 -13.67
C LYS A 164 18.12 -29.27 -12.58
N ALA A 165 18.68 -28.09 -12.35
CA ALA A 165 19.77 -27.89 -11.41
C ALA A 165 19.28 -27.62 -9.97
N SER A 166 18.02 -27.24 -9.79
CA SER A 166 17.48 -26.83 -8.50
C SER A 166 16.92 -28.01 -7.71
N ILE A 167 17.14 -27.97 -6.41
CA ILE A 167 16.50 -28.87 -5.45
C ILE A 167 15.33 -28.12 -4.83
N THR A 168 14.11 -28.60 -5.01
CA THR A 168 12.90 -28.05 -4.41
C THR A 168 12.71 -28.62 -3.01
N THR A 169 12.32 -27.80 -2.05
CA THR A 169 12.06 -28.26 -0.67
C THR A 169 10.67 -28.86 -0.51
N ARG A 170 9.75 -28.51 -1.43
CA ARG A 170 8.42 -29.14 -1.54
C ARG A 170 8.23 -29.70 -2.94
N SER A 171 7.85 -30.96 -2.99
CA SER A 171 7.44 -31.64 -4.22
C SER A 171 6.18 -30.97 -4.83
N ASN A 172 5.93 -31.23 -6.11
CA ASN A 172 4.73 -30.81 -6.81
C ASN A 172 3.48 -31.34 -6.09
N SER A 173 2.84 -30.50 -5.28
CA SER A 173 1.60 -30.82 -4.59
C SER A 173 0.47 -29.92 -5.07
N GLU A 174 -0.71 -30.46 -5.12
CA GLU A 174 -1.93 -29.69 -5.44
C GLU A 174 -2.11 -28.50 -4.48
N TYR A 175 -1.79 -28.67 -3.21
CA TYR A 175 -1.86 -27.61 -2.20
C TYR A 175 -0.90 -26.46 -2.47
N MET A 176 0.30 -26.72 -3.00
CA MET A 176 1.25 -25.68 -3.38
C MET A 176 0.71 -24.87 -4.59
N ALA A 177 0.13 -25.55 -5.59
CA ALA A 177 -0.48 -24.89 -6.74
C ALA A 177 -1.61 -23.99 -6.29
N VAL A 178 -2.52 -24.47 -5.43
CA VAL A 178 -3.63 -23.66 -4.88
C VAL A 178 -3.09 -22.46 -4.08
N ALA A 179 -2.08 -22.64 -3.25
CA ALA A 179 -1.49 -21.56 -2.46
C ALA A 179 -0.85 -20.47 -3.35
N LEU A 180 -0.15 -20.88 -4.41
CA LEU A 180 0.44 -19.96 -5.39
C LEU A 180 -0.63 -19.19 -6.15
N ASP A 181 -1.68 -19.86 -6.64
CA ASP A 181 -2.78 -19.22 -7.36
C ASP A 181 -3.51 -18.20 -6.48
N GLN A 182 -3.87 -18.59 -5.25
CA GLN A 182 -4.48 -17.66 -4.29
C GLN A 182 -3.58 -16.46 -3.98
N CYS A 183 -2.28 -16.68 -3.79
CA CYS A 183 -1.34 -15.61 -3.51
C CYS A 183 -1.23 -14.64 -4.69
N VAL A 184 -1.18 -15.15 -5.92
CA VAL A 184 -1.17 -14.33 -7.14
C VAL A 184 -2.48 -13.56 -7.31
N ASP A 185 -3.63 -14.17 -6.99
CA ASP A 185 -4.94 -13.52 -7.10
C ASP A 185 -5.09 -12.39 -6.08
N ILE A 186 -4.73 -12.63 -4.81
CA ILE A 186 -4.75 -11.60 -3.76
C ILE A 186 -3.81 -10.44 -4.12
N LEU A 187 -2.60 -10.73 -4.60
CA LEU A 187 -1.65 -9.71 -5.03
C LEU A 187 -2.21 -8.88 -6.18
N SER A 188 -2.78 -9.54 -7.18
CA SER A 188 -3.32 -8.91 -8.38
C SER A 188 -4.51 -8.01 -8.06
N GLU A 189 -5.42 -8.48 -7.22
CA GLU A 189 -6.61 -7.74 -6.80
C GLU A 189 -6.24 -6.55 -5.91
N SER A 190 -5.33 -6.75 -4.96
CA SER A 190 -4.85 -5.66 -4.10
C SER A 190 -4.14 -4.56 -4.89
N GLN A 191 -3.37 -4.93 -5.92
CA GLN A 191 -2.70 -3.97 -6.80
C GLN A 191 -3.72 -3.18 -7.63
N ARG A 192 -4.73 -3.85 -8.20
CA ARG A 192 -5.80 -3.20 -8.97
C ARG A 192 -6.58 -2.22 -8.09
N ALA A 193 -7.00 -2.66 -6.90
CA ALA A 193 -7.71 -1.81 -5.96
C ALA A 193 -6.88 -0.59 -5.52
N ALA A 194 -5.56 -0.75 -5.31
CA ALA A 194 -4.69 0.38 -5.01
C ALA A 194 -4.58 1.38 -6.18
N ASP A 195 -4.51 0.89 -7.42
CA ASP A 195 -4.44 1.75 -8.59
C ASP A 195 -5.77 2.50 -8.84
N GLU A 196 -6.92 1.87 -8.56
CA GLU A 196 -8.25 2.51 -8.63
C GLU A 196 -8.39 3.63 -7.59
N ILE A 197 -7.99 3.37 -6.33
CA ILE A 197 -8.00 4.40 -5.28
C ILE A 197 -7.08 5.55 -5.66
N MET A 198 -5.89 5.27 -6.18
CA MET A 198 -4.95 6.32 -6.61
C MET A 198 -5.55 7.18 -7.72
N LEU A 199 -6.27 6.60 -8.67
CA LEU A 199 -6.95 7.35 -9.72
C LEU A 199 -8.02 8.30 -9.14
N GLN A 200 -8.79 7.83 -8.16
CA GLN A 200 -9.78 8.69 -7.46
C GLN A 200 -9.10 9.84 -6.73
N MET A 201 -7.98 9.57 -6.03
CA MET A 201 -7.19 10.60 -5.38
C MET A 201 -6.65 11.65 -6.35
N GLN A 202 -6.18 11.22 -7.53
CA GLN A 202 -5.71 12.13 -8.59
C GLN A 202 -6.85 13.04 -9.09
N ASN A 203 -8.02 12.47 -9.36
CA ASN A 203 -9.19 13.22 -9.81
C ASN A 203 -9.62 14.30 -8.81
N ILE A 204 -9.61 14.00 -7.52
CA ILE A 204 -9.91 14.98 -6.47
C ILE A 204 -8.80 16.03 -6.39
N ALA A 205 -7.53 15.61 -6.40
CA ALA A 205 -6.38 16.49 -6.28
C ALA A 205 -6.34 17.54 -7.42
N GLU A 206 -6.69 17.17 -8.64
CA GLU A 206 -6.76 18.09 -9.79
C GLU A 206 -7.75 19.24 -9.60
N THR A 207 -8.76 19.07 -8.74
CA THR A 207 -9.73 20.11 -8.40
C THR A 207 -9.21 21.10 -7.35
N ILE A 208 -8.04 20.85 -6.76
CA ILE A 208 -7.44 21.64 -5.68
C ILE A 208 -6.32 22.52 -6.25
N PRO A 209 -6.40 23.87 -6.10
CA PRO A 209 -5.45 24.79 -6.73
C PRO A 209 -3.99 24.54 -6.34
N GLU A 210 -3.74 24.18 -5.09
CA GLU A 210 -2.41 23.92 -4.52
C GLU A 210 -1.72 22.70 -5.16
N TYR A 211 -2.49 21.79 -5.77
CA TYR A 211 -1.95 20.62 -6.44
C TYR A 211 -0.99 20.96 -7.57
N ARG A 212 -1.26 22.03 -8.34
CA ARG A 212 -0.38 22.49 -9.42
C ARG A 212 0.98 22.93 -8.88
N ILE A 213 1.00 23.57 -7.72
CA ILE A 213 2.25 23.97 -7.04
C ILE A 213 3.04 22.75 -6.63
N LEU A 214 2.40 21.76 -6.00
CA LEU A 214 3.03 20.51 -5.64
C LEU A 214 3.61 19.76 -6.85
N ARG A 215 2.87 19.74 -7.96
CA ARG A 215 3.30 19.08 -9.21
C ARG A 215 4.49 19.78 -9.89
N SER A 216 4.72 21.05 -9.62
CA SER A 216 5.89 21.78 -10.15
C SER A 216 7.18 21.48 -9.37
N MET A 217 7.08 20.88 -8.20
CA MET A 217 8.25 20.51 -7.39
C MET A 217 8.96 19.29 -7.98
N ASN A 218 10.29 19.35 -8.05
CA ASN A 218 11.08 18.24 -8.56
C ASN A 218 10.89 16.99 -7.69
N GLY A 219 10.59 15.85 -8.32
CA GLY A 219 10.35 14.57 -7.65
C GLY A 219 8.88 14.33 -7.23
N VAL A 220 8.00 15.33 -7.31
CA VAL A 220 6.57 15.14 -7.01
C VAL A 220 5.83 14.71 -8.27
N GLY A 221 5.69 13.39 -8.42
CA GLY A 221 4.93 12.75 -9.51
C GLY A 221 3.43 12.65 -9.23
N GLU A 222 2.69 12.10 -10.21
CA GLU A 222 1.23 11.93 -10.17
C GLU A 222 0.72 11.09 -8.98
N ARG A 223 1.54 10.20 -8.44
CA ARG A 223 1.19 9.40 -7.26
C ARG A 223 1.53 10.10 -5.96
N LEU A 224 2.68 10.76 -5.90
CA LEU A 224 3.15 11.40 -4.68
C LEU A 224 2.37 12.68 -4.37
N GLY A 225 2.01 13.45 -5.39
CA GLY A 225 1.28 14.70 -5.24
C GLY A 225 -0.03 14.57 -4.46
N PRO A 226 -0.96 13.67 -4.85
CA PRO A 226 -2.20 13.45 -4.10
C PRO A 226 -1.98 12.95 -2.67
N ILE A 227 -0.95 12.12 -2.43
CA ILE A 227 -0.61 11.63 -1.08
C ILE A 227 -0.15 12.79 -0.19
N ILE A 228 0.77 13.63 -0.68
CA ILE A 228 1.23 14.81 0.06
C ILE A 228 0.06 15.73 0.37
N LEU A 229 -0.80 15.98 -0.61
CA LEU A 229 -1.97 16.85 -0.43
C LEU A 229 -2.96 16.27 0.60
N ALA A 230 -3.13 14.94 0.62
CA ALA A 230 -3.96 14.27 1.61
C ALA A 230 -3.42 14.40 3.05
N GLU A 231 -2.08 14.35 3.22
CA GLU A 231 -1.43 14.46 4.53
C GLU A 231 -1.41 15.91 5.04
N ILE A 232 -1.11 16.87 4.15
CA ILE A 232 -1.07 18.28 4.51
C ILE A 232 -2.49 18.82 4.74
N GLY A 233 -3.45 18.42 3.92
CA GLY A 233 -4.80 19.00 3.90
C GLY A 233 -4.76 20.46 3.43
N ASP A 234 -5.64 21.30 4.02
CA ASP A 234 -5.66 22.76 3.69
C ASP A 234 -4.44 23.46 4.26
N ILE A 235 -3.55 23.90 3.39
CA ILE A 235 -2.31 24.61 3.77
C ILE A 235 -2.58 25.92 4.52
N ARG A 236 -3.75 26.55 4.32
CA ARG A 236 -4.15 27.80 5.01
C ARG A 236 -4.32 27.61 6.52
N ARG A 237 -4.36 26.37 7.01
CA ARG A 237 -4.34 26.05 8.45
C ARG A 237 -3.02 26.38 9.13
N PHE A 238 -1.95 26.48 8.37
CA PHE A 238 -0.61 26.70 8.90
C PHE A 238 -0.25 28.19 8.80
N HIS A 239 0.11 28.80 9.91
CA HIS A 239 0.47 30.20 9.99
C HIS A 239 1.89 30.50 9.47
N SER A 240 2.70 29.49 9.24
CA SER A 240 4.05 29.63 8.67
C SER A 240 4.55 28.30 8.10
N GLY A 241 5.55 28.35 7.22
CA GLY A 241 6.22 27.15 6.69
C GLY A 241 6.95 26.31 7.73
N LYS A 242 7.19 26.85 8.95
CA LYS A 242 7.75 26.06 10.08
C LYS A 242 6.67 25.31 10.87
N ALA A 243 5.42 25.64 10.64
CA ALA A 243 4.27 25.00 11.29
C ALA A 243 3.73 23.82 10.47
N LEU A 244 4.12 23.72 9.19
CA LEU A 244 3.88 22.61 8.28
C LEU A 244 4.79 21.41 8.63
#